data_276eb5a79904a33475127601826bdebd
#
_entry.id   276eb5a79904a33475127601826bdebd
#
_cell.length_a   1.000
_cell.length_b   1.000
_cell.length_c   1.000
_cell.angle_alpha   90.00
_cell.angle_beta   90.00
_cell.angle_gamma   90.00
#
_symmetry.space_group_name_H-M   'P 1'
#
loop_
_entity.id
_entity.type
_entity.pdbx_description
1 polymer ?
#
loop_
_entity_poly.entity_id
_entity_poly.type
_entity_poly.pdbx_seq_one_letter_code
_entity_poly.pdbx_strand_id
1 'polypeptide(L)'
;MNTRIRKLVYTALFAALTAVGAFLRIPMVYSSVTLQYLFTAMAGLLLGRRWGALSQAVYVLLGLVGLPIFTMGGGFGYVFQPTFGFLLGLIPAAWVVGAVAGESLDPKRMALASLAGLAALYAVGMPYMALILNAYMGKGMTFSALLWAGMLPYLPGDAVKIIVAAGVCPVLRRRLRLADGSDKRGECPCAIQPNRLLKF
;
A
#
# COMPACT_ATOMS: atom_id res chain seq x y z
N MET A 1 -20.87 -14.62 5.08
CA MET A 1 -19.56 -15.00 4.51
C MET A 1 -18.53 -14.95 5.62
N ASN A 2 -17.72 -15.99 5.80
CA ASN A 2 -16.72 -16.05 6.88
C ASN A 2 -15.73 -14.87 6.76
N THR A 3 -15.42 -14.20 7.87
CA THR A 3 -14.54 -13.02 7.91
C THR A 3 -13.15 -13.28 7.30
N ARG A 4 -12.65 -14.51 7.42
CA ARG A 4 -11.37 -14.92 6.82
C ARG A 4 -11.45 -14.98 5.29
N ILE A 5 -12.51 -15.58 4.75
CA ILE A 5 -12.73 -15.69 3.28
C ILE A 5 -12.82 -14.28 2.67
N ARG A 6 -13.55 -13.37 3.31
CA ARG A 6 -13.68 -11.99 2.86
C ARG A 6 -12.32 -11.26 2.81
N LYS A 7 -11.48 -11.43 3.83
CA LYS A 7 -10.14 -10.84 3.85
C LYS A 7 -9.26 -11.41 2.73
N LEU A 8 -9.35 -12.71 2.45
CA LEU A 8 -8.64 -13.35 1.33
C LEU A 8 -9.08 -12.79 -0.03
N VAL A 9 -10.40 -12.63 -0.25
CA VAL A 9 -10.95 -12.04 -1.48
C VAL A 9 -10.44 -10.60 -1.66
N TYR A 10 -10.46 -9.78 -0.62
CA TYR A 10 -9.92 -8.41 -0.70
C TYR A 10 -8.40 -8.39 -0.93
N THR A 11 -7.65 -9.32 -0.33
CA THR A 11 -6.21 -9.47 -0.57
C THR A 11 -5.92 -9.74 -2.05
N ALA A 12 -6.63 -10.69 -2.65
CA ALA A 12 -6.53 -10.99 -4.07
C ALA A 12 -6.96 -9.80 -4.96
N LEU A 13 -8.04 -9.12 -4.59
CA LEU A 13 -8.52 -7.94 -5.30
C LEU A 13 -7.46 -6.82 -5.31
N PHE A 14 -6.84 -6.52 -4.16
CA PHE A 14 -5.81 -5.49 -4.10
C PHE A 14 -4.51 -5.90 -4.80
N ALA A 15 -4.16 -7.18 -4.82
CA ALA A 15 -3.07 -7.68 -5.65
C ALA A 15 -3.35 -7.43 -7.14
N ALA A 16 -4.56 -7.73 -7.61
CA ALA A 16 -4.99 -7.46 -8.98
C ALA A 16 -5.03 -5.94 -9.29
N LEU A 17 -5.55 -5.11 -8.39
CA LEU A 17 -5.56 -3.65 -8.56
C LEU A 17 -4.13 -3.08 -8.62
N THR A 18 -3.19 -3.63 -7.85
CA THR A 18 -1.77 -3.23 -7.92
C THR A 18 -1.17 -3.59 -9.28
N ALA A 19 -1.53 -4.76 -9.84
CA ALA A 19 -1.13 -5.14 -11.20
C ALA A 19 -1.71 -4.18 -12.26
N VAL A 20 -3.00 -3.83 -12.16
CA VAL A 20 -3.62 -2.81 -13.04
C VAL A 20 -2.89 -1.48 -12.90
N GLY A 21 -2.54 -1.07 -11.68
CA GLY A 21 -1.77 0.15 -11.41
C GLY A 21 -0.36 0.14 -12.01
N ALA A 22 0.23 -1.02 -12.25
CA ALA A 22 1.51 -1.16 -12.94
C ALA A 22 1.41 -0.84 -14.44
N PHE A 23 0.28 -1.17 -15.07
CA PHE A 23 0.03 -0.86 -16.49
C PHE A 23 -0.26 0.63 -16.72
N LEU A 24 -0.84 1.31 -15.72
CA LEU A 24 -1.05 2.77 -15.75
C LEU A 24 0.24 3.48 -15.36
N ARG A 25 1.12 3.63 -16.35
CA ARG A 25 2.47 4.16 -16.15
C ARG A 25 2.80 5.31 -17.09
N ILE A 26 3.57 6.28 -16.58
CA ILE A 26 4.28 7.29 -17.36
C ILE A 26 5.75 6.85 -17.37
N PRO A 27 6.31 6.46 -18.53
CA PRO A 27 7.70 6.01 -18.61
C PRO A 27 8.66 7.16 -18.34
N MET A 28 9.69 6.89 -17.53
CA MET A 28 10.83 7.76 -17.25
C MET A 28 12.15 7.03 -17.57
N VAL A 29 13.28 7.74 -17.49
CA VAL A 29 14.58 7.22 -17.96
C VAL A 29 15.01 5.92 -17.25
N TYR A 30 14.85 5.81 -15.94
CA TYR A 30 15.30 4.64 -15.15
C TYR A 30 14.16 3.89 -14.46
N SER A 31 12.98 4.47 -14.39
CA SER A 31 11.81 3.88 -13.75
C SER A 31 10.55 4.41 -14.42
N SER A 32 9.38 4.18 -13.84
CA SER A 32 8.11 4.68 -14.35
C SER A 32 7.25 5.20 -13.20
N VAL A 33 6.58 6.32 -13.39
CA VAL A 33 5.53 6.76 -12.46
C VAL A 33 4.33 5.86 -12.68
N THR A 34 3.97 5.07 -11.68
CA THR A 34 2.86 4.12 -11.74
C THR A 34 1.82 4.41 -10.67
N LEU A 35 0.61 3.89 -10.82
CA LEU A 35 -0.42 3.93 -9.79
C LEU A 35 -0.30 2.79 -8.76
N GLN A 36 0.72 1.93 -8.84
CA GLN A 36 0.94 0.81 -7.93
C GLN A 36 0.94 1.26 -6.46
N TYR A 37 1.66 2.34 -6.14
CA TYR A 37 1.74 2.85 -4.78
C TYR A 37 0.38 3.30 -4.23
N LEU A 38 -0.51 3.86 -5.06
CA LEU A 38 -1.86 4.21 -4.66
C LEU A 38 -2.61 2.98 -4.11
N PHE A 39 -2.64 1.89 -4.89
CA PHE A 39 -3.33 0.67 -4.48
C PHE A 39 -2.63 -0.03 -3.30
N THR A 40 -1.31 0.06 -3.21
CA THR A 40 -0.54 -0.41 -2.05
C THR A 40 -0.92 0.33 -0.77
N ALA A 41 -0.99 1.67 -0.81
CA ALA A 41 -1.42 2.48 0.31
C ALA A 41 -2.87 2.16 0.70
N MET A 42 -3.78 2.06 -0.28
CA MET A 42 -5.17 1.68 -0.05
C MET A 42 -5.28 0.28 0.57
N ALA A 43 -4.49 -0.70 0.11
CA ALA A 43 -4.44 -2.04 0.71
C ALA A 43 -4.03 -1.97 2.19
N GLY A 44 -2.97 -1.23 2.53
CA GLY A 44 -2.55 -1.01 3.91
C GLY A 44 -3.62 -0.33 4.76
N LEU A 45 -4.24 0.74 4.22
CA LEU A 45 -5.29 1.51 4.90
C LEU A 45 -6.57 0.70 5.15
N LEU A 46 -7.00 -0.12 4.21
CA LEU A 46 -8.29 -0.82 4.26
C LEU A 46 -8.20 -2.21 4.89
N LEU A 47 -7.18 -2.99 4.54
CA LEU A 47 -6.99 -4.36 5.03
C LEU A 47 -6.16 -4.41 6.32
N GLY A 48 -5.42 -3.33 6.62
CA GLY A 48 -4.49 -3.29 7.75
C GLY A 48 -3.14 -3.94 7.45
N ARG A 49 -2.22 -3.89 8.43
CA ARG A 49 -0.81 -4.22 8.25
C ARG A 49 -0.52 -5.60 7.66
N ARG A 50 -1.18 -6.66 8.16
CA ARG A 50 -0.90 -8.04 7.75
C ARG A 50 -1.46 -8.36 6.37
N TRP A 51 -2.73 -8.09 6.14
CA TRP A 51 -3.42 -8.43 4.90
C TRP A 51 -3.03 -7.48 3.75
N GLY A 52 -2.74 -6.21 4.05
CA GLY A 52 -2.16 -5.27 3.09
C GLY A 52 -0.79 -5.72 2.60
N ALA A 53 0.14 -6.08 3.51
CA ALA A 53 1.45 -6.62 3.13
C ALA A 53 1.32 -7.95 2.36
N LEU A 54 0.40 -8.83 2.78
CA LEU A 54 0.15 -10.10 2.08
C LEU A 54 -0.34 -9.87 0.64
N SER A 55 -1.18 -8.86 0.38
CA SER A 55 -1.63 -8.55 -0.99
C SER A 55 -0.47 -8.16 -1.89
N GLN A 56 0.48 -7.39 -1.37
CA GLN A 56 1.67 -6.99 -2.12
C GLN A 56 2.65 -8.15 -2.31
N ALA A 57 2.80 -9.02 -1.30
CA ALA A 57 3.61 -10.23 -1.43
C ALA A 57 3.04 -11.16 -2.51
N VAL A 58 1.73 -11.37 -2.54
CA VAL A 58 1.06 -12.17 -3.59
C VAL A 58 1.29 -11.55 -4.97
N TYR A 59 1.14 -10.23 -5.12
CA TYR A 59 1.40 -9.53 -6.37
C TYR A 59 2.84 -9.76 -6.85
N VAL A 60 3.84 -9.57 -5.98
CA VAL A 60 5.26 -9.75 -6.33
C VAL A 60 5.55 -11.21 -6.69
N LEU A 61 5.02 -12.17 -5.92
CA LEU A 61 5.20 -13.60 -6.19
C LEU A 61 4.61 -14.01 -7.54
N LEU A 62 3.40 -13.57 -7.86
CA LEU A 62 2.75 -13.86 -9.14
C LEU A 62 3.56 -13.31 -10.33
N GLY A 63 4.11 -12.10 -10.20
CA GLY A 63 4.97 -11.53 -11.22
C GLY A 63 6.30 -12.27 -11.38
N LEU A 64 6.90 -12.77 -10.30
CA LEU A 64 8.13 -13.58 -10.34
C LEU A 64 7.92 -14.97 -10.95
N VAL A 65 6.76 -15.58 -10.75
CA VAL A 65 6.39 -16.88 -11.38
C VAL A 65 6.29 -16.75 -12.91
N GLY A 66 6.25 -15.53 -13.44
CA GLY A 66 6.28 -15.30 -14.88
C GLY A 66 5.03 -14.61 -15.44
N LEU A 67 4.04 -14.27 -14.61
CA LEU A 67 2.92 -13.47 -15.08
C LEU A 67 3.41 -12.06 -15.47
N PRO A 68 3.05 -11.54 -16.67
CA PRO A 68 3.51 -10.24 -17.15
C PRO A 68 2.74 -9.09 -16.49
N ILE A 69 2.79 -9.01 -15.16
CA ILE A 69 2.05 -8.03 -14.35
C ILE A 69 2.93 -6.91 -13.77
N PHE A 70 4.23 -6.95 -14.02
CA PHE A 70 5.14 -5.84 -13.71
C PHE A 70 5.18 -4.83 -14.85
N THR A 71 5.74 -3.65 -14.60
CA THR A 71 5.79 -2.55 -15.58
C THR A 71 6.50 -2.89 -16.88
N MET A 72 7.43 -3.82 -16.88
CA MET A 72 8.22 -4.25 -18.06
C MET A 72 8.15 -5.76 -18.31
N GLY A 73 7.04 -6.41 -17.93
CA GLY A 73 6.84 -7.83 -18.09
C GLY A 73 6.73 -8.61 -16.80
N GLY A 74 7.37 -9.76 -16.69
CA GLY A 74 7.37 -10.63 -15.51
C GLY A 74 8.47 -11.67 -15.61
N GLY A 75 8.55 -12.54 -14.60
CA GLY A 75 9.53 -13.61 -14.54
C GLY A 75 10.73 -13.30 -13.65
N PHE A 76 11.48 -14.35 -13.32
CA PHE A 76 12.60 -14.26 -12.39
C PHE A 76 13.72 -13.30 -12.87
N GLY A 77 13.89 -13.13 -14.17
CA GLY A 77 14.85 -12.18 -14.74
C GLY A 77 14.59 -10.72 -14.37
N TYR A 78 13.36 -10.39 -13.91
CA TYR A 78 13.01 -9.05 -13.47
C TYR A 78 13.79 -8.61 -12.22
N VAL A 79 14.34 -9.56 -11.44
CA VAL A 79 15.20 -9.28 -10.27
C VAL A 79 16.41 -8.42 -10.64
N PHE A 80 16.95 -8.57 -11.85
CA PHE A 80 18.09 -7.77 -12.33
C PHE A 80 17.68 -6.36 -12.83
N GLN A 81 16.42 -6.01 -12.77
CA GLN A 81 15.96 -4.66 -13.12
C GLN A 81 16.12 -3.71 -11.91
N PRO A 82 16.61 -2.47 -12.13
CA PRO A 82 16.75 -1.47 -11.06
C PRO A 82 15.43 -1.17 -10.34
N THR A 83 14.30 -1.33 -11.03
CA THR A 83 12.96 -1.07 -10.51
C THR A 83 12.44 -2.16 -9.56
N PHE A 84 13.06 -3.34 -9.54
CA PHE A 84 12.59 -4.47 -8.72
C PHE A 84 12.64 -4.15 -7.21
N GLY A 85 13.63 -3.35 -6.77
CA GLY A 85 13.69 -2.90 -5.39
C GLY A 85 12.44 -2.15 -4.91
N PHE A 86 11.82 -1.38 -5.79
CA PHE A 86 10.56 -0.70 -5.47
C PHE A 86 9.40 -1.68 -5.37
N LEU A 87 9.37 -2.76 -6.16
CA LEU A 87 8.38 -3.83 -6.03
C LEU A 87 8.50 -4.54 -4.69
N LEU A 88 9.72 -4.88 -4.27
CA LEU A 88 9.97 -5.43 -2.93
C LEU A 88 9.57 -4.44 -1.83
N GLY A 89 9.81 -3.15 -2.04
CA GLY A 89 9.45 -2.08 -1.13
C GLY A 89 7.94 -1.89 -0.93
N LEU A 90 7.08 -2.38 -1.84
CA LEU A 90 5.62 -2.32 -1.67
C LEU A 90 5.15 -3.14 -0.46
N ILE A 91 5.83 -4.25 -0.15
CA ILE A 91 5.46 -5.15 0.98
C ILE A 91 5.61 -4.42 2.32
N PRO A 92 6.82 -3.94 2.70
CA PRO A 92 6.98 -3.17 3.94
C PRO A 92 6.20 -1.85 3.91
N ALA A 93 6.04 -1.21 2.74
CA ALA A 93 5.22 -0.01 2.62
C ALA A 93 3.77 -0.26 3.05
N ALA A 94 3.11 -1.28 2.52
CA ALA A 94 1.74 -1.64 2.90
C ALA A 94 1.64 -2.00 4.40
N TRP A 95 2.66 -2.67 4.94
CA TRP A 95 2.72 -3.00 6.36
C TRP A 95 2.80 -1.75 7.23
N VAL A 96 3.70 -0.81 6.92
CA VAL A 96 3.88 0.47 7.63
C VAL A 96 2.61 1.31 7.55
N VAL A 97 2.01 1.46 6.35
CA VAL A 97 0.75 2.17 6.17
C VAL A 97 -0.33 1.61 7.08
N GLY A 98 -0.51 0.30 7.09
CA GLY A 98 -1.50 -0.37 7.93
C GLY A 98 -1.21 -0.28 9.42
N ALA A 99 0.06 -0.27 9.83
CA ALA A 99 0.48 -0.14 11.21
C ALA A 99 0.24 1.27 11.76
N VAL A 100 0.63 2.32 11.00
CA VAL A 100 0.51 3.72 11.41
C VAL A 100 -0.96 4.19 11.36
N ALA A 101 -1.70 3.82 10.32
CA ALA A 101 -3.11 4.17 10.20
C ALA A 101 -3.95 3.51 11.29
N GLY A 102 -3.63 2.27 11.66
CA GLY A 102 -4.40 1.50 12.63
C GLY A 102 -5.88 1.42 12.21
N GLU A 103 -6.79 1.71 13.14
CA GLU A 103 -8.24 1.75 12.88
C GLU A 103 -8.81 3.17 12.67
N SER A 104 -7.97 4.18 12.55
CA SER A 104 -8.40 5.57 12.40
C SER A 104 -9.20 5.79 11.11
N LEU A 105 -10.18 6.69 11.18
CA LEU A 105 -10.92 7.23 10.03
C LEU A 105 -10.50 8.66 9.70
N ASP A 106 -9.52 9.21 10.44
CA ASP A 106 -9.03 10.56 10.22
C ASP A 106 -8.17 10.62 8.94
N PRO A 107 -8.56 11.45 7.95
CA PRO A 107 -7.81 11.61 6.71
C PRO A 107 -6.36 12.06 6.93
N LYS A 108 -6.11 12.92 7.93
CA LYS A 108 -4.76 13.40 8.25
C LYS A 108 -3.85 12.25 8.69
N ARG A 109 -4.36 11.38 9.56
CA ARG A 109 -3.61 10.20 10.01
C ARG A 109 -3.39 9.19 8.86
N MET A 110 -4.37 9.04 7.96
CA MET A 110 -4.22 8.20 6.76
C MET A 110 -3.18 8.76 5.78
N ALA A 111 -3.15 10.10 5.61
CA ALA A 111 -2.11 10.76 4.81
C ALA A 111 -0.72 10.55 5.42
N LEU A 112 -0.57 10.75 6.73
CA LEU A 112 0.69 10.52 7.44
C LEU A 112 1.14 9.06 7.35
N ALA A 113 0.21 8.11 7.49
CA ALA A 113 0.49 6.68 7.31
C ALA A 113 0.98 6.37 5.90
N SER A 114 0.34 6.95 4.89
CA SER A 114 0.77 6.79 3.49
C SER A 114 2.13 7.44 3.24
N LEU A 115 2.43 8.58 3.85
CA LEU A 115 3.75 9.21 3.76
C LEU A 115 4.84 8.34 4.40
N ALA A 116 4.56 7.77 5.58
CA ALA A 116 5.47 6.82 6.24
C ALA A 116 5.69 5.55 5.39
N GLY A 117 4.66 5.03 4.74
CA GLY A 117 4.77 3.92 3.79
C GLY A 117 5.60 4.27 2.57
N LEU A 118 5.47 5.50 2.05
CA LEU A 118 6.29 6.00 0.94
C LEU A 118 7.77 6.06 1.34
N ALA A 119 8.07 6.53 2.54
CA ALA A 119 9.44 6.51 3.07
C ALA A 119 10.01 5.07 3.15
N ALA A 120 9.20 4.11 3.61
CA ALA A 120 9.60 2.70 3.63
C ALA A 120 9.83 2.13 2.22
N LEU A 121 9.01 2.52 1.24
CA LEU A 121 9.19 2.15 -0.17
C LEU A 121 10.54 2.62 -0.70
N TYR A 122 10.86 3.91 -0.51
CA TYR A 122 12.12 4.47 -0.97
C TYR A 122 13.32 3.93 -0.18
N ALA A 123 13.18 3.64 1.11
CA ALA A 123 14.22 3.04 1.94
C ALA A 123 14.67 1.66 1.43
N VAL A 124 13.80 0.90 0.79
CA VAL A 124 14.13 -0.39 0.17
C VAL A 124 14.49 -0.21 -1.31
N GLY A 125 13.71 0.59 -2.04
CA GLY A 125 13.86 0.74 -3.49
C GLY A 125 15.16 1.42 -3.90
N MET A 126 15.55 2.50 -3.22
CA MET A 126 16.75 3.27 -3.57
C MET A 126 18.06 2.52 -3.39
N PRO A 127 18.33 1.84 -2.23
CA PRO A 127 19.54 1.03 -2.08
C PRO A 127 19.61 -0.11 -3.10
N TYR A 128 18.48 -0.76 -3.40
CA TYR A 128 18.44 -1.81 -4.41
C TYR A 128 18.76 -1.27 -5.81
N MET A 129 18.15 -0.15 -6.19
CA MET A 129 18.41 0.52 -7.47
C MET A 129 19.89 0.93 -7.57
N ALA A 130 20.48 1.46 -6.49
CA ALA A 130 21.89 1.81 -6.44
C ALA A 130 22.79 0.58 -6.64
N LEU A 131 22.45 -0.54 -6.01
CA LEU A 131 23.19 -1.80 -6.14
C LEU A 131 23.16 -2.31 -7.58
N ILE A 132 21.99 -2.37 -8.20
CA ILE A 132 21.87 -2.86 -9.58
C ILE A 132 22.56 -1.91 -10.57
N LEU A 133 22.38 -0.60 -10.46
CA LEU A 133 22.98 0.35 -11.40
C LEU A 133 24.50 0.43 -11.27
N ASN A 134 25.04 0.36 -10.07
CA ASN A 134 26.48 0.52 -9.83
C ASN A 134 27.23 -0.84 -9.87
N ALA A 135 26.72 -1.87 -9.17
CA ALA A 135 27.42 -3.15 -9.07
C ALA A 135 27.16 -4.05 -10.29
N TYR A 136 25.93 -4.10 -10.81
CA TYR A 136 25.58 -4.98 -11.93
C TYR A 136 25.75 -4.30 -13.30
N MET A 137 25.28 -3.05 -13.44
CA MET A 137 25.35 -2.32 -14.72
C MET A 137 26.62 -1.45 -14.87
N GLY A 138 27.45 -1.32 -13.83
CA GLY A 138 28.73 -0.61 -13.86
C GLY A 138 28.64 0.90 -14.16
N LYS A 139 27.46 1.54 -13.91
CA LYS A 139 27.22 2.95 -14.28
C LYS A 139 27.94 3.96 -13.37
N GLY A 140 28.43 3.55 -12.20
CA GLY A 140 29.17 4.43 -11.27
C GLY A 140 28.39 5.68 -10.83
N MET A 141 27.06 5.58 -10.69
CA MET A 141 26.21 6.72 -10.40
C MET A 141 26.43 7.22 -8.97
N THR A 142 26.66 8.52 -8.83
CA THR A 142 26.74 9.19 -7.52
C THR A 142 25.38 9.14 -6.81
N PHE A 143 25.41 9.18 -5.47
CA PHE A 143 24.18 9.18 -4.66
C PHE A 143 23.19 10.29 -5.04
N SER A 144 23.70 11.50 -5.33
CA SER A 144 22.89 12.62 -5.81
C SER A 144 22.22 12.32 -7.16
N ALA A 145 22.94 11.70 -8.09
CA ALA A 145 22.37 11.31 -9.40
C ALA A 145 21.27 10.23 -9.23
N LEU A 146 21.43 9.31 -8.29
CA LEU A 146 20.41 8.31 -7.96
C LEU A 146 19.14 8.95 -7.38
N LEU A 147 19.28 9.94 -6.48
CA LEU A 147 18.15 10.69 -5.93
C LEU A 147 17.39 11.46 -7.04
N TRP A 148 18.11 12.13 -7.95
CA TRP A 148 17.51 12.81 -9.07
C TRP A 148 16.82 11.85 -10.05
N ALA A 149 17.39 10.68 -10.29
CA ALA A 149 16.87 9.71 -11.24
C ALA A 149 15.74 8.84 -10.68
N GLY A 150 15.79 8.50 -9.38
CA GLY A 150 14.90 7.51 -8.76
C GLY A 150 13.86 8.04 -7.77
N MET A 151 13.95 9.31 -7.36
CA MET A 151 13.07 9.85 -6.31
C MET A 151 12.42 11.19 -6.69
N LEU A 152 13.20 12.24 -7.01
CA LEU A 152 12.67 13.59 -7.20
C LEU A 152 11.53 13.71 -8.22
N PRO A 153 11.62 13.12 -9.42
CA PRO A 153 10.56 13.27 -10.43
C PRO A 153 9.28 12.53 -10.05
N TYR A 154 9.34 11.60 -9.09
CA TYR A 154 8.19 10.79 -8.67
C TYR A 154 7.40 11.43 -7.51
N LEU A 155 8.05 12.29 -6.70
CA LEU A 155 7.45 12.92 -5.51
C LEU A 155 6.13 13.65 -5.80
N PRO A 156 5.99 14.50 -6.85
CA PRO A 156 4.73 15.19 -7.10
C PRO A 156 3.59 14.20 -7.44
N GLY A 157 3.88 13.15 -8.20
CA GLY A 157 2.93 12.09 -8.48
C GLY A 157 2.53 11.31 -7.22
N ASP A 158 3.48 11.04 -6.34
CA ASP A 158 3.23 10.32 -5.09
C ASP A 158 2.44 11.17 -4.09
N ALA A 159 2.65 12.48 -4.05
CA ALA A 159 1.83 13.40 -3.25
C ALA A 159 0.34 13.35 -3.67
N VAL A 160 0.06 13.36 -4.98
CA VAL A 160 -1.31 13.22 -5.49
C VAL A 160 -1.93 11.88 -5.07
N LYS A 161 -1.18 10.78 -5.18
CA LYS A 161 -1.66 9.45 -4.76
C LYS A 161 -1.98 9.40 -3.26
N ILE A 162 -1.17 10.03 -2.42
CA ILE A 162 -1.42 10.13 -0.97
C ILE A 162 -2.70 10.90 -0.69
N ILE A 163 -2.92 12.03 -1.36
CA ILE A 163 -4.14 12.85 -1.22
C ILE A 163 -5.37 12.03 -1.62
N VAL A 164 -5.32 11.35 -2.76
CA VAL A 164 -6.41 10.49 -3.23
C VAL A 164 -6.68 9.34 -2.25
N ALA A 165 -5.64 8.64 -1.80
CA ALA A 165 -5.79 7.57 -0.83
C ALA A 165 -6.41 8.06 0.48
N ALA A 166 -5.93 9.18 1.02
CA ALA A 166 -6.43 9.78 2.27
C ALA A 166 -7.87 10.30 2.16
N GLY A 167 -8.29 10.76 0.97
CA GLY A 167 -9.67 11.21 0.73
C GLY A 167 -10.66 10.06 0.52
N VAL A 168 -10.27 9.03 -0.23
CA VAL A 168 -11.17 7.93 -0.60
C VAL A 168 -11.26 6.85 0.50
N CYS A 169 -10.15 6.51 1.14
CA CYS A 169 -10.12 5.40 2.09
C CYS A 169 -11.02 5.57 3.34
N PRO A 170 -11.22 6.76 3.93
CA PRO A 170 -12.15 6.91 5.06
C PRO A 170 -13.58 6.54 4.70
N VAL A 171 -14.04 6.98 3.51
CA VAL A 171 -15.39 6.69 3.00
C VAL A 171 -15.54 5.20 2.74
N LEU A 172 -14.58 4.60 2.03
CA LEU A 172 -14.60 3.19 1.69
C LEU A 172 -14.52 2.31 2.95
N ARG A 173 -13.70 2.68 3.92
CA ARG A 173 -13.57 1.98 5.20
C ARG A 173 -14.86 2.01 6.02
N ARG A 174 -15.57 3.15 6.04
CA ARG A 174 -16.91 3.24 6.66
C ARG A 174 -17.88 2.27 6.01
N ARG A 175 -17.94 2.24 4.69
CA ARG A 175 -18.83 1.33 3.94
C ARG A 175 -18.49 -0.14 4.19
N LEU A 176 -17.22 -0.50 4.21
CA LEU A 176 -16.79 -1.86 4.50
C LEU A 176 -17.12 -2.29 5.93
N ARG A 177 -16.99 -1.41 6.93
CA ARG A 177 -17.39 -1.67 8.33
C ARG A 177 -18.90 -1.86 8.47
N LEU A 178 -19.71 -1.04 7.81
CA LEU A 178 -21.17 -1.18 7.80
C LEU A 178 -21.60 -2.52 7.18
N ALA A 179 -20.95 -2.92 6.09
CA ALA A 179 -21.20 -4.21 5.44
C ALA A 179 -20.75 -5.42 6.29
N ASP A 180 -19.85 -5.22 7.27
CA ASP A 180 -19.37 -6.27 8.19
C ASP A 180 -20.30 -6.51 9.38
N GLY A 181 -21.32 -5.68 9.58
CA GLY A 181 -22.20 -5.77 10.76
C GLY A 181 -21.44 -5.55 12.09
N SER A 182 -20.20 -5.03 12.06
CA SER A 182 -19.40 -4.74 13.24
C SER A 182 -19.72 -3.37 13.85
N ASP A 183 -20.79 -2.72 13.41
CA ASP A 183 -21.39 -1.57 14.11
C ASP A 183 -22.29 -2.04 15.28
N LYS A 184 -21.82 -3.06 16.01
CA LYS A 184 -22.35 -3.39 17.34
C LYS A 184 -21.71 -2.50 18.40
N ARG A 185 -21.75 -1.20 18.23
CA ARG A 185 -21.56 -0.21 19.29
C ARG A 185 -22.42 1.03 19.02
N GLY A 186 -23.69 0.80 18.67
CA GLY A 186 -24.76 1.62 19.11
C GLY A 186 -25.20 1.08 20.49
N GLU A 187 -24.37 1.22 21.49
CA GLU A 187 -24.89 1.22 22.87
C GLU A 187 -25.82 2.43 22.95
N CYS A 188 -27.12 2.17 22.83
CA CYS A 188 -28.13 3.11 23.28
C CYS A 188 -27.78 3.56 24.69
N PRO A 189 -27.58 4.87 24.96
CA PRO A 189 -27.51 5.38 26.31
C PRO A 189 -28.92 5.50 26.94
N CYS A 190 -29.81 4.56 26.65
CA CYS A 190 -31.19 4.50 27.20
C CYS A 190 -31.48 3.13 27.82
N ALA A 191 -30.53 2.53 28.55
CA ALA A 191 -30.88 1.61 29.60
C ALA A 191 -31.22 2.43 30.84
N ILE A 192 -32.46 2.95 30.90
CA ILE A 192 -33.13 3.31 32.15
C ILE A 192 -32.97 2.10 33.06
N GLN A 193 -32.16 2.23 34.11
CA GLN A 193 -32.14 1.27 35.21
C GLN A 193 -33.48 1.34 35.94
N PRO A 194 -34.36 0.34 35.88
CA PRO A 194 -35.48 0.27 36.79
C PRO A 194 -34.99 -0.50 38.01
N ASN A 195 -34.30 0.12 38.95
CA ASN A 195 -34.32 -0.37 40.32
C ASN A 195 -33.56 0.56 41.28
N ARG A 196 -34.18 1.73 41.59
CA ARG A 196 -33.80 2.47 42.77
C ARG A 196 -35.06 3.11 43.42
N LEU A 197 -36.06 2.30 43.67
CA LEU A 197 -37.17 2.67 44.58
C LEU A 197 -37.65 1.38 45.22
N LEU A 198 -37.05 0.95 46.31
CA LEU A 198 -37.63 0.13 47.39
C LEU A 198 -36.52 -0.10 48.45
N LYS A 199 -36.30 0.91 49.27
CA LYS A 199 -35.83 0.74 50.64
C LYS A 199 -36.54 1.81 51.46
N PHE A 200 -37.68 1.42 52.04
CA PHE A 200 -38.16 1.84 53.33
C PHE A 200 -38.14 0.62 54.25
#